data_9510f758b4d2718dc3cb43dbf53860ba
#
_entry.id   9510f758b4d2718dc3cb43dbf53860ba
#
_cell.length_a   1.000
_cell.length_b   1.000
_cell.length_c   1.000
_cell.angle_alpha   90.00
_cell.angle_beta   90.00
_cell.angle_gamma   90.00
#
_symmetry.space_group_name_H-M   'P 1'
#
loop_
_entity.id
_entity.type
_entity.pdbx_description
1 polymer ?
#
loop_
_entity_poly.entity_id
_entity_poly.type
_entity_poly.pdbx_seq_one_letter_code
_entity_poly.pdbx_strand_id
1 'polypeptide(L)'
;MLPLVLSSDSHVFEPPDLWQTRIDRAFRDRAPRIERIGGGDHVVVEADQILSGIGLISNAGARFEAPETISAQGRFEDVHRGGYDPEQHLEDMALDGVAGEVLYPSQGLFYFKMADPQLMSAIFRAYNDWLAEFCRTDPARL
;
A
#
# COMPACT_ATOMS: atom_id res chain seq x y z
N MET A 1 14.64 -0.96 31.13
CA MET A 1 14.33 -0.18 29.92
C MET A 1 14.25 -1.19 28.77
N LEU A 2 13.12 -1.28 28.10
CA LEU A 2 13.00 -2.14 26.91
C LEU A 2 13.87 -1.57 25.80
N PRO A 3 14.47 -2.40 24.95
CA PRO A 3 15.27 -1.94 23.81
C PRO A 3 14.38 -1.12 22.86
N LEU A 4 14.96 -0.07 22.26
CA LEU A 4 14.32 0.68 21.19
C LEU A 4 14.27 -0.23 19.93
N VAL A 5 13.07 -0.54 19.46
CA VAL A 5 12.87 -1.33 18.24
C VAL A 5 12.62 -0.38 17.07
N LEU A 6 13.44 -0.51 16.03
CA LEU A 6 13.25 0.20 14.76
C LEU A 6 13.03 -0.83 13.67
N SER A 7 11.97 -0.66 12.88
CA SER A 7 11.73 -1.48 11.70
C SER A 7 12.37 -0.84 10.47
N SER A 8 13.18 -1.60 9.76
CA SER A 8 13.82 -1.14 8.53
C SER A 8 13.09 -1.57 7.25
N ASP A 9 11.98 -2.27 7.39
CA ASP A 9 11.24 -2.86 6.26
C ASP A 9 9.77 -3.03 6.65
N SER A 10 9.08 -1.90 6.84
CA SER A 10 7.64 -1.85 7.04
C SER A 10 6.95 -1.39 5.77
N HIS A 11 5.69 -1.72 5.61
CA HIS A 11 4.94 -1.43 4.40
C HIS A 11 3.67 -0.63 4.70
N VAL A 12 3.37 0.33 3.83
CA VAL A 12 2.04 0.92 3.71
C VAL A 12 1.27 0.22 2.60
N PHE A 13 -0.06 0.32 2.65
CA PHE A 13 -0.93 -0.18 1.60
C PHE A 13 -1.61 0.99 0.91
N GLU A 14 -1.27 1.25 -0.34
CA GLU A 14 -1.72 2.43 -1.07
C GLU A 14 -3.24 2.46 -1.21
N PRO A 15 -3.91 3.57 -0.86
CA PRO A 15 -5.37 3.70 -0.99
C PRO A 15 -5.83 3.54 -2.45
N PRO A 16 -7.05 3.02 -2.68
CA PRO A 16 -7.52 2.66 -4.02
C PRO A 16 -7.69 3.85 -4.96
N ASP A 17 -7.87 5.05 -4.41
CA ASP A 17 -8.05 6.30 -5.15
C ASP A 17 -6.80 7.16 -5.25
N LEU A 18 -5.67 6.72 -4.67
CA LEU A 18 -4.44 7.50 -4.57
C LEU A 18 -4.02 8.09 -5.92
N TRP A 19 -3.89 7.25 -6.94
CA TRP A 19 -3.44 7.70 -8.25
C TRP A 19 -4.51 8.44 -9.01
N GLN A 20 -5.78 8.05 -8.90
CA GLN A 20 -6.89 8.73 -9.55
C GLN A 20 -7.05 10.18 -9.08
N THR A 21 -6.69 10.45 -7.83
CA THR A 21 -6.81 11.78 -7.22
C THR A 21 -5.54 12.63 -7.36
N ARG A 22 -4.35 12.01 -7.40
CA ARG A 22 -3.06 12.71 -7.25
C ARG A 22 -2.18 12.73 -8.50
N ILE A 23 -2.34 11.77 -9.42
CA ILE A 23 -1.50 11.71 -10.63
C ILE A 23 -1.81 12.88 -11.57
N ASP A 24 -0.82 13.29 -12.36
CA ASP A 24 -1.01 14.26 -13.43
C ASP A 24 -2.18 13.82 -14.34
N ARG A 25 -3.05 14.78 -14.68
CA ARG A 25 -4.24 14.54 -15.49
C ARG A 25 -3.94 13.83 -16.81
N ALA A 26 -2.77 14.09 -17.41
CA ALA A 26 -2.35 13.45 -18.65
C ALA A 26 -2.21 11.93 -18.55
N PHE A 27 -2.01 11.38 -17.34
CA PHE A 27 -1.82 9.95 -17.09
C PHE A 27 -3.01 9.29 -16.38
N ARG A 28 -4.03 10.05 -16.01
CA ARG A 28 -5.10 9.59 -15.11
C ARG A 28 -5.86 8.38 -15.64
N ASP A 29 -6.15 8.36 -16.95
CA ASP A 29 -6.91 7.26 -17.58
C ASP A 29 -6.09 5.96 -17.68
N ARG A 30 -4.78 6.05 -17.48
CA ARG A 30 -3.82 4.94 -17.53
C ARG A 30 -3.29 4.56 -16.14
N ALA A 31 -3.62 5.36 -15.14
CA ALA A 31 -3.11 5.21 -13.78
C ALA A 31 -3.61 3.91 -13.11
N PRO A 32 -2.87 3.42 -12.10
CA PRO A 32 -3.33 2.28 -11.33
C PRO A 32 -4.71 2.52 -10.71
N ARG A 33 -5.52 1.50 -10.72
CA ARG A 33 -6.85 1.47 -10.13
C ARG A 33 -7.14 0.07 -9.60
N ILE A 34 -8.07 -0.01 -8.67
CA ILE A 34 -8.53 -1.29 -8.13
C ILE A 34 -9.78 -1.72 -8.88
N GLU A 35 -9.74 -2.92 -9.43
CA GLU A 35 -10.89 -3.54 -10.10
C GLU A 35 -11.22 -4.91 -9.50
N ARG A 36 -12.50 -5.20 -9.37
CA ARG A 36 -12.97 -6.51 -8.91
C ARG A 36 -13.02 -7.51 -10.06
N ILE A 37 -12.17 -8.54 -9.99
CA ILE A 37 -12.03 -9.58 -11.00
C ILE A 37 -12.10 -10.94 -10.31
N GLY A 38 -13.03 -11.81 -10.73
CA GLY A 38 -13.12 -13.17 -10.20
C GLY A 38 -13.40 -13.27 -8.68
N GLY A 39 -14.01 -12.23 -8.08
CA GLY A 39 -14.34 -12.21 -6.65
C GLY A 39 -13.30 -11.56 -5.74
N GLY A 40 -12.10 -11.27 -6.23
CA GLY A 40 -11.04 -10.52 -5.55
C GLY A 40 -10.75 -9.17 -6.20
N ASP A 41 -10.08 -8.30 -5.47
CA ASP A 41 -9.65 -7.01 -5.98
C ASP A 41 -8.23 -7.12 -6.56
N HIS A 42 -8.02 -6.44 -7.68
CA HIS A 42 -6.77 -6.47 -8.43
C HIS A 42 -6.30 -5.06 -8.77
N VAL A 43 -4.98 -4.89 -8.79
CA VAL A 43 -4.36 -3.67 -9.31
C VAL A 43 -4.31 -3.77 -10.83
N VAL A 44 -4.99 -2.87 -11.51
CA VAL A 44 -5.05 -2.76 -12.96
C VAL A 44 -4.44 -1.44 -13.39
N VAL A 45 -3.65 -1.46 -14.46
CA VAL A 45 -3.03 -0.27 -15.07
C VAL A 45 -3.25 -0.26 -16.56
N GLU A 46 -3.02 0.87 -17.20
CA GLU A 46 -3.26 1.05 -18.64
C GLU A 46 -4.72 0.72 -18.97
N ALA A 47 -4.98 0.16 -20.16
CA ALA A 47 -6.32 -0.24 -20.53
C ALA A 47 -6.86 -1.37 -19.62
N ASP A 48 -6.11 -2.51 -19.53
CA ASP A 48 -6.58 -3.71 -18.83
C ASP A 48 -5.43 -4.58 -18.28
N GLN A 49 -4.25 -4.01 -18.06
CA GLN A 49 -3.12 -4.80 -17.57
C GLN A 49 -3.27 -5.08 -16.08
N ILE A 50 -3.55 -6.32 -15.72
CA ILE A 50 -3.55 -6.78 -14.33
C ILE A 50 -2.11 -6.97 -13.86
N LEU A 51 -1.71 -6.27 -12.81
CA LEU A 51 -0.38 -6.38 -12.22
C LEU A 51 -0.33 -7.37 -11.06
N SER A 52 -1.31 -7.33 -10.18
CA SER A 52 -1.40 -8.22 -9.01
C SER A 52 -2.82 -8.27 -8.47
N GLY A 53 -3.17 -9.36 -7.77
CA GLY A 53 -4.27 -9.38 -6.82
C GLY A 53 -3.82 -8.84 -5.48
N ILE A 54 -4.70 -8.20 -4.72
CA ILE A 54 -4.34 -7.62 -3.43
C ILE A 54 -4.35 -8.63 -2.27
N GLY A 55 -5.02 -9.77 -2.42
CA GLY A 55 -5.27 -10.69 -1.32
C GLY A 55 -4.04 -11.20 -0.60
N LEU A 56 -2.96 -11.54 -1.32
CA LEU A 56 -1.74 -12.05 -0.70
C LEU A 56 -0.84 -10.97 -0.07
N ILE A 57 -1.05 -9.69 -0.43
CA ILE A 57 -0.26 -8.57 0.08
C ILE A 57 -1.02 -7.74 1.13
N SER A 58 -2.24 -8.15 1.49
CA SER A 58 -3.14 -7.44 2.41
C SER A 58 -3.49 -8.24 3.67
N ASN A 59 -2.61 -9.16 4.08
CA ASN A 59 -2.88 -10.07 5.22
C ASN A 59 -2.35 -9.56 6.56
N ALA A 60 -2.07 -8.26 6.71
CA ALA A 60 -1.70 -7.67 7.99
C ALA A 60 -2.78 -7.98 9.05
N GLY A 61 -2.35 -8.42 10.22
CA GLY A 61 -3.25 -8.84 11.29
C GLY A 61 -3.85 -10.26 11.14
N ALA A 62 -3.63 -10.95 10.01
CA ALA A 62 -4.02 -12.35 9.87
C ALA A 62 -3.19 -13.24 10.81
N ARG A 63 -3.86 -14.16 11.49
CA ARG A 63 -3.19 -15.04 12.46
C ARG A 63 -2.73 -16.34 11.80
N PHE A 64 -1.53 -16.76 12.12
CA PHE A 64 -0.99 -18.05 11.65
C PHE A 64 -1.77 -19.26 12.16
N GLU A 65 -2.55 -19.11 13.23
CA GLU A 65 -3.42 -20.16 13.77
C GLU A 65 -4.61 -20.52 12.85
N ALA A 66 -4.92 -19.64 11.89
CA ALA A 66 -5.98 -19.85 10.92
C ALA A 66 -5.50 -19.56 9.48
N PRO A 67 -4.48 -20.30 8.99
CA PRO A 67 -3.86 -20.03 7.68
C PRO A 67 -4.85 -20.21 6.51
N GLU A 68 -5.92 -20.97 6.70
CA GLU A 68 -7.00 -21.16 5.73
C GLU A 68 -7.82 -19.87 5.48
N THR A 69 -7.71 -18.88 6.35
CA THR A 69 -8.34 -17.57 6.17
C THR A 69 -7.56 -16.66 5.22
N ILE A 70 -6.29 -16.97 4.95
CA ILE A 70 -5.45 -16.23 4.02
C ILE A 70 -5.89 -16.57 2.60
N SER A 71 -6.33 -15.57 1.86
CA SER A 71 -6.89 -15.74 0.52
C SER A 71 -6.18 -14.87 -0.51
N ALA A 72 -5.93 -15.42 -1.69
CA ALA A 72 -5.49 -14.65 -2.85
C ALA A 72 -6.60 -13.72 -3.39
N GLN A 73 -7.87 -13.98 -3.03
CA GLN A 73 -9.06 -13.21 -3.42
C GLN A 73 -9.43 -12.14 -2.39
N GLY A 74 -8.46 -11.46 -1.81
CA GLY A 74 -8.70 -10.39 -0.86
C GLY A 74 -9.42 -9.19 -1.50
N ARG A 75 -10.12 -8.43 -0.66
CA ARG A 75 -10.79 -7.20 -1.04
C ARG A 75 -10.13 -6.02 -0.38
N PHE A 76 -10.16 -4.84 -1.00
CA PHE A 76 -9.62 -3.64 -0.38
C PHE A 76 -10.36 -3.29 0.93
N GLU A 77 -11.65 -3.54 1.00
CA GLU A 77 -12.46 -3.31 2.21
C GLU A 77 -12.00 -4.14 3.43
N ASP A 78 -11.26 -5.23 3.21
CA ASP A 78 -10.71 -6.11 4.25
C ASP A 78 -9.25 -5.74 4.62
N VAL A 79 -8.64 -4.77 3.93
CA VAL A 79 -7.28 -4.32 4.24
C VAL A 79 -7.25 -3.65 5.60
N HIS A 80 -6.30 -4.05 6.45
CA HIS A 80 -6.11 -3.45 7.76
C HIS A 80 -5.86 -1.95 7.65
N ARG A 81 -6.61 -1.16 8.43
CA ARG A 81 -6.64 0.29 8.32
C ARG A 81 -5.26 0.94 8.53
N GLY A 82 -4.43 0.39 9.42
CA GLY A 82 -3.06 0.86 9.62
C GLY A 82 -2.19 0.85 8.37
N GLY A 83 -2.56 0.12 7.32
CA GLY A 83 -1.87 0.15 6.04
C GLY A 83 -1.97 1.50 5.30
N TYR A 84 -3.06 2.26 5.50
CA TYR A 84 -3.34 3.49 4.75
C TYR A 84 -3.78 4.69 5.61
N ASP A 85 -3.99 4.49 6.89
CA ASP A 85 -4.33 5.53 7.87
C ASP A 85 -3.15 5.72 8.83
N PRO A 86 -2.48 6.87 8.84
CA PRO A 86 -1.27 7.06 9.63
C PRO A 86 -1.52 7.08 11.14
N GLU A 87 -2.71 7.49 11.60
CA GLU A 87 -3.03 7.47 13.03
C GLU A 87 -3.18 6.03 13.52
N GLN A 88 -3.91 5.20 12.77
CA GLN A 88 -4.02 3.77 13.08
C GLN A 88 -2.67 3.05 12.97
N HIS A 89 -1.84 3.43 12.00
CA HIS A 89 -0.49 2.88 11.85
C HIS A 89 0.37 3.12 13.10
N LEU A 90 0.32 4.34 13.66
CA LEU A 90 1.02 4.68 14.88
C LEU A 90 0.49 3.92 16.11
N GLU A 91 -0.81 3.64 16.17
CA GLU A 91 -1.40 2.78 17.21
C GLU A 91 -0.91 1.34 17.09
N ASP A 92 -0.85 0.79 15.87
CA ASP A 92 -0.33 -0.55 15.60
C ASP A 92 1.16 -0.66 15.99
N MET A 93 1.98 0.33 15.63
CA MET A 93 3.38 0.42 16.06
C MET A 93 3.51 0.42 17.59
N ALA A 94 2.61 1.11 18.28
CA ALA A 94 2.63 1.16 19.74
C ALA A 94 2.28 -0.20 20.37
N LEU A 95 1.34 -0.94 19.77
CA LEU A 95 1.00 -2.30 20.19
C LEU A 95 2.17 -3.27 20.00
N ASP A 96 2.90 -3.15 18.90
CA ASP A 96 4.05 -4.00 18.56
C ASP A 96 5.34 -3.55 19.26
N GLY A 97 5.33 -2.41 19.96
CA GLY A 97 6.51 -1.85 20.63
C GLY A 97 7.56 -1.29 19.67
N VAL A 98 7.15 -0.93 18.44
CA VAL A 98 8.02 -0.33 17.40
C VAL A 98 8.08 1.18 17.62
N ALA A 99 9.30 1.71 17.72
CA ALA A 99 9.54 3.11 18.00
C ALA A 99 9.64 3.98 16.74
N GLY A 100 10.06 3.39 15.62
CA GLY A 100 10.17 4.09 14.34
C GLY A 100 10.29 3.10 13.18
N GLU A 101 9.93 3.53 11.98
CA GLU A 101 9.87 2.67 10.79
C GLU A 101 10.42 3.35 9.54
N VAL A 102 10.93 2.52 8.63
CA VAL A 102 11.14 2.88 7.22
C VAL A 102 10.03 2.24 6.42
N LEU A 103 9.25 3.07 5.71
CA LEU A 103 8.04 2.64 5.02
C LEU A 103 8.25 2.43 3.52
N TYR A 104 7.84 1.28 3.03
CA TYR A 104 7.87 0.91 1.62
C TYR A 104 6.46 0.73 1.04
N PRO A 105 6.30 0.88 -0.30
CA PRO A 105 5.03 0.59 -0.95
C PRO A 105 4.74 -0.91 -0.99
N SER A 106 3.48 -1.30 -0.92
CA SER A 106 3.05 -2.68 -1.19
C SER A 106 2.74 -2.89 -2.68
N GLN A 107 1.86 -2.08 -3.25
CA GLN A 107 1.49 -2.18 -4.67
C GLN A 107 2.59 -1.63 -5.59
N GLY A 108 3.31 -0.61 -5.14
CA GLY A 108 4.39 0.04 -5.90
C GLY A 108 5.48 -0.89 -6.39
N LEU A 109 5.70 -2.03 -5.70
CA LEU A 109 6.66 -3.05 -6.09
C LEU A 109 6.35 -3.71 -7.46
N PHE A 110 5.09 -3.66 -7.89
CA PHE A 110 4.69 -4.25 -9.17
C PHE A 110 4.82 -3.30 -10.36
N TYR A 111 4.93 -1.98 -10.13
CA TYR A 111 4.95 -0.97 -11.20
C TYR A 111 6.25 -0.95 -12.01
N PHE A 112 7.33 -1.56 -11.51
CA PHE A 112 8.57 -1.75 -12.28
C PHE A 112 8.41 -2.64 -13.51
N LYS A 113 7.28 -3.35 -13.65
CA LYS A 113 6.93 -4.14 -14.82
C LYS A 113 6.37 -3.30 -15.98
N MET A 114 6.08 -2.01 -15.74
CA MET A 114 5.49 -1.13 -16.74
C MET A 114 6.52 -0.73 -17.80
N ALA A 115 6.08 -0.72 -19.06
CA ALA A 115 6.94 -0.40 -20.18
C ALA A 115 7.13 1.12 -20.39
N ASP A 116 6.15 1.95 -19.96
CA ASP A 116 6.19 3.41 -20.12
C ASP A 116 6.89 4.07 -18.91
N PRO A 117 8.12 4.59 -19.08
CA PRO A 117 8.86 5.20 -17.97
C PRO A 117 8.27 6.54 -17.53
N GLN A 118 7.52 7.24 -18.37
CA GLN A 118 6.89 8.52 -18.01
C GLN A 118 5.68 8.26 -17.12
N LEU A 119 4.84 7.30 -17.46
CA LEU A 119 3.73 6.86 -16.61
C LEU A 119 4.26 6.30 -15.28
N MET A 120 5.27 5.44 -15.30
CA MET A 120 5.89 4.91 -14.09
C MET A 120 6.43 6.03 -13.18
N SER A 121 7.12 7.02 -13.75
CA SER A 121 7.61 8.19 -13.00
C SER A 121 6.47 9.02 -12.39
N ALA A 122 5.36 9.19 -13.10
CA ALA A 122 4.19 9.91 -12.61
C ALA A 122 3.51 9.15 -11.44
N ILE A 123 3.41 7.82 -11.55
CA ILE A 123 2.88 6.94 -10.49
C ILE A 123 3.72 7.07 -9.22
N PHE A 124 5.04 6.94 -9.31
CA PHE A 124 5.91 7.05 -8.15
C PHE A 124 5.92 8.43 -7.52
N ARG A 125 5.77 9.49 -8.31
CA ARG A 125 5.65 10.85 -7.78
C ARG A 125 4.39 11.01 -6.95
N ALA A 126 3.24 10.56 -7.47
CA ALA A 126 1.98 10.60 -6.75
C ALA A 126 2.04 9.80 -5.43
N TYR A 127 2.69 8.63 -5.45
CA TYR A 127 2.96 7.85 -4.25
C TYR A 127 3.83 8.60 -3.24
N ASN A 128 4.96 9.15 -3.68
CA ASN A 128 5.88 9.86 -2.80
C ASN A 128 5.23 11.09 -2.14
N ASP A 129 4.38 11.82 -2.88
CA ASP A 129 3.63 12.95 -2.34
C ASP A 129 2.65 12.49 -1.25
N TRP A 130 1.95 11.39 -1.48
CA TRP A 130 1.06 10.79 -0.50
C TRP A 130 1.82 10.27 0.73
N LEU A 131 2.92 9.53 0.53
CA LEU A 131 3.73 9.01 1.63
C LEU A 131 4.32 10.13 2.49
N ALA A 132 4.77 11.22 1.85
CA ALA A 132 5.25 12.39 2.59
C ALA A 132 4.16 13.03 3.46
N GLU A 133 2.89 12.99 3.03
CA GLU A 133 1.75 13.42 3.85
C GLU A 133 1.49 12.46 5.00
N PHE A 134 1.52 11.16 4.73
CA PHE A 134 1.37 10.10 5.73
C PHE A 134 2.41 10.27 6.86
N CYS A 135 3.69 10.40 6.49
CA CYS A 135 4.79 10.53 7.46
C CYS A 135 4.76 11.86 8.24
N ARG A 136 4.10 12.92 7.73
CA ARG A 136 3.95 14.17 8.50
C ARG A 136 3.12 14.04 9.77
N THR A 137 2.36 12.98 9.93
CA THR A 137 1.58 12.71 11.16
C THR A 137 2.51 12.53 12.37
N ASP A 138 3.64 11.86 12.19
CA ASP A 138 4.71 11.80 13.21
C ASP A 138 6.09 11.66 12.54
N PRO A 139 6.74 12.78 12.14
CA PRO A 139 8.01 12.76 11.41
C PRO A 139 9.20 12.24 12.22
N ALA A 140 9.02 11.96 13.50
CA ALA A 140 10.06 11.38 14.35
C ALA A 140 10.03 9.84 14.35
N ARG A 141 8.93 9.26 13.84
CA ARG A 141 8.69 7.81 13.88
C ARG A 141 8.45 7.20 12.50
N LEU A 142 7.96 8.00 11.51
CA LEU A 142 7.62 7.59 10.15
C LEU A 142 8.51 8.27 9.13
#